data_10ab89271015b6dd7141a72563335b76
#
_entry.id   10ab89271015b6dd7141a72563335b76
#
_cell.length_a   1.000
_cell.length_b   1.000
_cell.length_c   1.000
_cell.angle_alpha   90.00
_cell.angle_beta   90.00
_cell.angle_gamma   90.00
#
_symmetry.space_group_name_H-M   'P 1'
#
loop_
_entity.id
_entity.type
_entity.pdbx_description
1 polymer ?
#
loop_
_entity_poly.entity_id
_entity_poly.type
_entity_poly.pdbx_seq_one_letter_code
_entity_poly.pdbx_strand_id
1 'polypeptide(L)'
;MASVYEMDFSKVYNCLVAKAERKGRTKAEVDECIRWLTGYVSVDVLEGLTYGQFLSMAPAWNPRAELITGVVCGVKVEEIKELQEKKMRQLDKLIDELAKGKPMEKVLR
;
A
#
# COMPACT_ATOMS: atom_id res chain seq x y z
N MET A 1 -3.80 -17.71 15.92
CA MET A 1 -2.82 -17.07 15.03
C MET A 1 -3.25 -15.65 14.72
N ALA A 2 -2.37 -14.70 14.94
CA ALA A 2 -2.69 -13.30 14.60
C ALA A 2 -2.80 -13.16 13.08
N SER A 3 -3.80 -12.39 12.62
CA SER A 3 -3.92 -12.08 11.21
C SER A 3 -2.90 -11.00 10.81
N VAL A 4 -2.67 -10.83 9.53
CA VAL A 4 -1.78 -9.78 9.02
C VAL A 4 -2.27 -8.39 9.48
N TYR A 5 -3.57 -8.22 9.67
CA TYR A 5 -4.16 -6.96 10.09
C TYR A 5 -3.82 -6.58 11.53
N GLU A 6 -3.37 -7.53 12.34
CA GLU A 6 -2.96 -7.26 13.73
C GLU A 6 -1.50 -6.88 13.85
N MET A 7 -0.73 -6.99 12.77
CA MET A 7 0.68 -6.56 12.76
C MET A 7 0.78 -5.04 12.87
N ASP A 8 1.81 -4.57 13.56
CA ASP A 8 2.11 -3.14 13.58
C ASP A 8 2.35 -2.65 12.15
N PHE A 9 1.72 -1.55 11.78
CA PHE A 9 1.92 -1.01 10.44
C PHE A 9 3.39 -0.63 10.20
N SER A 10 4.11 -0.21 11.24
CA SER A 10 5.54 0.12 11.10
C SER A 10 6.35 -1.06 10.54
N LYS A 11 6.01 -2.28 10.93
CA LYS A 11 6.67 -3.48 10.40
C LYS A 11 6.32 -3.71 8.93
N VAL A 12 5.06 -3.54 8.60
CA VAL A 12 4.60 -3.65 7.20
C VAL A 12 5.28 -2.58 6.35
N TYR A 13 5.30 -1.35 6.84
CA TYR A 13 5.93 -0.22 6.16
C TYR A 13 7.41 -0.50 5.87
N ASN A 14 8.15 -0.99 6.87
CA ASN A 14 9.56 -1.32 6.68
C ASN A 14 9.77 -2.39 5.61
N CYS A 15 8.86 -3.38 5.55
CA CYS A 15 8.89 -4.40 4.50
C CYS A 15 8.64 -3.81 3.12
N LEU A 16 7.69 -2.88 3.00
CA LEU A 16 7.38 -2.22 1.73
C LEU A 16 8.57 -1.38 1.26
N VAL A 17 9.17 -0.62 2.17
CA VAL A 17 10.36 0.18 1.86
C VAL A 17 11.51 -0.72 1.42
N ALA A 18 11.76 -1.80 2.14
CA ALA A 18 12.83 -2.74 1.81
C ALA A 18 12.62 -3.36 0.43
N LYS A 19 11.38 -3.71 0.10
CA LYS A 19 11.05 -4.26 -1.22
C LYS A 19 11.38 -3.27 -2.34
N ALA A 20 11.00 -2.00 -2.15
CA ALA A 20 11.27 -0.97 -3.13
C ALA A 20 12.76 -0.67 -3.26
N GLU A 21 13.46 -0.56 -2.15
CA GLU A 21 14.89 -0.26 -2.14
C GLU A 21 15.73 -1.34 -2.80
N ARG A 22 15.35 -2.61 -2.63
CA ARG A 22 16.03 -3.72 -3.31
C ARG A 22 15.97 -3.62 -4.83
N LYS A 23 15.00 -2.88 -5.34
CA LYS A 23 14.81 -2.68 -6.78
C LYS A 23 15.24 -1.29 -7.24
N GLY A 24 15.97 -0.55 -6.39
CA GLY A 24 16.50 0.75 -6.76
C GLY A 24 15.53 1.91 -6.58
N ARG A 25 14.37 1.70 -5.96
CA ARG A 25 13.43 2.78 -5.67
C ARG A 25 13.71 3.34 -4.28
N THR A 26 13.08 4.47 -3.95
CA THR A 26 13.38 5.18 -2.71
C THR A 26 12.23 5.12 -1.70
N LYS A 27 12.57 5.33 -0.44
CA LYS A 27 11.58 5.47 0.64
C LYS A 27 10.60 6.60 0.32
N ALA A 28 11.10 7.73 -0.23
CA ALA A 28 10.25 8.86 -0.59
C ALA A 28 9.18 8.48 -1.61
N GLU A 29 9.51 7.61 -2.55
CA GLU A 29 8.55 7.11 -3.54
C GLU A 29 7.49 6.22 -2.91
N VAL A 30 7.90 5.37 -1.94
CA VAL A 30 6.95 4.55 -1.17
C VAL A 30 6.00 5.45 -0.38
N ASP A 31 6.53 6.47 0.30
CA ASP A 31 5.73 7.42 1.07
C ASP A 31 4.72 8.16 0.19
N GLU A 32 5.14 8.54 -1.02
CA GLU A 32 4.25 9.20 -1.98
C GLU A 32 3.09 8.29 -2.39
N CYS A 33 3.38 7.02 -2.64
CA CYS A 33 2.33 6.03 -2.96
C CYS A 33 1.34 5.89 -1.81
N ILE A 34 1.83 5.82 -0.58
CA ILE A 34 0.98 5.69 0.60
C ILE A 34 0.10 6.92 0.75
N ARG A 35 0.66 8.13 0.65
CA ARG A 35 -0.11 9.37 0.76
C ARG A 35 -1.16 9.49 -0.33
N TRP A 36 -0.80 9.14 -1.55
CA TRP A 36 -1.73 9.18 -2.68
C TRP A 36 -2.92 8.25 -2.46
N LEU A 37 -2.66 7.04 -1.98
CA LEU A 37 -3.68 6.01 -1.83
C LEU A 37 -4.61 6.28 -0.65
N THR A 38 -4.05 6.69 0.48
CA THR A 38 -4.76 6.72 1.77
C THR A 38 -5.22 8.11 2.19
N GLY A 39 -4.58 9.15 1.69
CA GLY A 39 -4.86 10.51 2.12
C GLY A 39 -4.16 10.92 3.40
N TYR A 40 -3.35 10.07 4.02
CA TYR A 40 -2.56 10.46 5.18
C TYR A 40 -1.57 11.56 4.78
N VAL A 41 -1.45 12.57 5.63
CA VAL A 41 -0.57 13.70 5.36
C VAL A 41 0.90 13.33 5.52
N SER A 42 1.19 12.50 6.51
CA SER A 42 2.55 12.05 6.82
C SER A 42 2.51 10.61 7.28
N VAL A 43 3.52 9.82 6.87
CA VAL A 43 3.65 8.43 7.34
C VAL A 43 4.19 8.37 8.76
N ASP A 44 4.78 9.45 9.28
CA ASP A 44 5.32 9.47 10.64
C ASP A 44 4.23 9.37 11.70
N VAL A 45 2.99 9.78 11.39
CA VAL A 45 1.87 9.70 12.32
C VAL A 45 1.25 8.30 12.41
N LEU A 46 1.76 7.36 11.64
CA LEU A 46 1.19 6.01 11.55
C LEU A 46 1.81 5.05 12.57
N GLU A 47 2.77 5.51 13.37
CA GLU A 47 3.37 4.72 14.42
C GLU A 47 2.31 4.38 15.47
N GLY A 48 2.30 3.14 15.93
CA GLY A 48 1.34 2.67 16.90
C GLY A 48 0.05 2.10 16.34
N LEU A 49 -0.17 2.21 15.02
CA LEU A 49 -1.35 1.63 14.38
C LEU A 49 -1.05 0.19 13.94
N THR A 50 -2.06 -0.68 14.03
CA THR A 50 -2.01 -1.97 13.36
C THR A 50 -2.28 -1.77 11.87
N TYR A 51 -1.95 -2.76 11.06
CA TYR A 51 -2.23 -2.70 9.63
C TYR A 51 -3.73 -2.50 9.35
N GLY A 52 -4.57 -3.24 10.09
CA GLY A 52 -6.02 -3.09 9.95
C GLY A 52 -6.50 -1.69 10.29
N GLN A 53 -5.97 -1.09 11.39
CA GLN A 53 -6.30 0.28 11.77
C GLN A 53 -5.84 1.27 10.71
N PHE A 54 -4.63 1.09 10.18
CA PHE A 54 -4.11 1.92 9.10
C PHE A 54 -5.07 1.94 7.92
N LEU A 55 -5.53 0.77 7.49
CA LEU A 55 -6.44 0.66 6.34
C LEU A 55 -7.81 1.25 6.61
N SER A 56 -8.39 0.97 7.79
CA SER A 56 -9.74 1.41 8.12
C SER A 56 -9.84 2.88 8.52
N MET A 57 -8.76 3.46 9.03
CA MET A 57 -8.74 4.85 9.48
C MET A 57 -8.18 5.81 8.45
N ALA A 58 -7.89 5.35 7.24
CA ALA A 58 -7.39 6.20 6.16
C ALA A 58 -8.35 7.37 5.92
N PRO A 59 -7.88 8.61 6.00
CA PRO A 59 -8.77 9.78 5.96
C PRO A 59 -9.44 10.01 4.60
N ALA A 60 -8.79 9.59 3.51
CA ALA A 60 -9.32 9.85 2.17
C ALA A 60 -8.79 8.80 1.19
N TRP A 61 -9.37 7.59 1.26
CA TRP A 61 -8.99 6.54 0.31
C TRP A 61 -9.26 7.04 -1.11
N ASN A 62 -8.23 6.98 -1.95
CA ASN A 62 -8.31 7.57 -3.28
C ASN A 62 -9.32 6.81 -4.15
N PRO A 63 -10.33 7.50 -4.72
CA PRO A 63 -11.30 6.81 -5.59
C PRO A 63 -10.66 6.23 -6.85
N ARG A 64 -9.50 6.75 -7.27
CA ARG A 64 -8.73 6.18 -8.39
C ARG A 64 -8.07 4.86 -8.05
N ALA A 65 -8.14 4.42 -6.78
CA ALA A 65 -7.69 3.08 -6.41
C ALA A 65 -8.40 1.99 -7.21
N GLU A 66 -9.62 2.27 -7.69
CA GLU A 66 -10.34 1.34 -8.57
C GLU A 66 -9.62 1.08 -9.90
N LEU A 67 -8.68 1.93 -10.28
CA LEU A 67 -7.85 1.75 -11.47
C LEU A 67 -6.67 0.81 -11.19
N ILE A 68 -6.46 0.45 -9.94
CA ILE A 68 -5.40 -0.50 -9.56
C ILE A 68 -5.92 -1.91 -9.84
N THR A 69 -5.41 -2.52 -10.90
CA THR A 69 -5.84 -3.84 -11.35
C THR A 69 -4.63 -4.74 -11.57
N GLY A 70 -4.90 -6.02 -11.77
CA GLY A 70 -3.85 -6.99 -12.05
C GLY A 70 -3.57 -7.89 -10.87
N VAL A 71 -2.58 -8.77 -11.02
CA VAL A 71 -2.26 -9.79 -10.03
C VAL A 71 -1.17 -9.30 -9.09
N VAL A 72 -1.38 -9.48 -7.79
CA VAL A 72 -0.35 -9.31 -6.77
C VAL A 72 -0.50 -10.45 -5.76
N CYS A 73 0.60 -11.10 -5.42
CA CYS A 73 0.60 -12.24 -4.50
C CYS A 73 -0.41 -13.33 -4.90
N GLY A 74 -0.55 -13.57 -6.22
CA GLY A 74 -1.44 -14.59 -6.75
C GLY A 74 -2.92 -14.22 -6.77
N VAL A 75 -3.27 -12.98 -6.46
CA VAL A 75 -4.66 -12.53 -6.36
C VAL A 75 -4.92 -11.40 -7.35
N LYS A 76 -6.05 -11.46 -8.06
CA LYS A 76 -6.50 -10.35 -8.92
C LYS A 76 -7.18 -9.30 -8.07
N VAL A 77 -6.59 -8.11 -7.99
CA VAL A 77 -7.05 -7.03 -7.12
C VAL A 77 -8.51 -6.66 -7.40
N GLU A 78 -8.86 -6.54 -8.67
CA GLU A 78 -10.20 -6.12 -9.10
C GLU A 78 -11.29 -7.15 -8.76
N GLU A 79 -10.92 -8.37 -8.43
CA GLU A 79 -11.88 -9.42 -8.09
C GLU A 79 -12.11 -9.57 -6.58
N ILE A 80 -11.35 -8.85 -5.76
CA ILE A 80 -11.48 -8.94 -4.30
C ILE A 80 -12.75 -8.23 -3.85
N LYS A 81 -13.61 -8.92 -3.10
CA LYS A 81 -14.88 -8.39 -2.66
C LYS A 81 -14.86 -7.83 -1.24
N GLU A 82 -14.02 -8.38 -0.37
CA GLU A 82 -13.89 -7.92 1.00
C GLU A 82 -13.09 -6.61 1.00
N LEU A 83 -13.66 -5.55 1.56
CA LEU A 83 -13.13 -4.19 1.44
C LEU A 83 -11.72 -4.03 2.03
N GLN A 84 -11.51 -4.54 3.24
CA GLN A 84 -10.21 -4.41 3.91
C GLN A 84 -9.13 -5.16 3.14
N GLU A 85 -9.43 -6.36 2.67
CA GLU A 85 -8.50 -7.14 1.85
C GLU A 85 -8.21 -6.42 0.53
N LYS A 86 -9.23 -5.86 -0.10
CA LYS A 86 -9.04 -5.11 -1.35
C LYS A 86 -8.11 -3.93 -1.14
N LYS A 87 -8.31 -3.16 -0.07
CA LYS A 87 -7.44 -2.03 0.27
C LYS A 87 -6.00 -2.48 0.47
N MET A 88 -5.80 -3.57 1.20
CA MET A 88 -4.48 -4.12 1.45
C MET A 88 -3.78 -4.50 0.13
N ARG A 89 -4.50 -5.19 -0.74
CA ARG A 89 -3.94 -5.63 -2.02
C ARG A 89 -3.72 -4.47 -2.99
N GLN A 90 -4.53 -3.42 -2.92
CA GLN A 90 -4.28 -2.22 -3.70
C GLN A 90 -2.94 -1.58 -3.32
N LEU A 91 -2.65 -1.49 -2.02
CA LEU A 91 -1.36 -0.98 -1.56
C LEU A 91 -0.21 -1.90 -2.00
N ASP A 92 -0.36 -3.21 -1.82
CA ASP A 92 0.63 -4.18 -2.26
C ASP A 92 0.93 -4.04 -3.75
N LYS A 93 -0.12 -3.83 -4.56
CA LYS A 93 0.03 -3.70 -6.01
C LYS A 93 0.80 -2.44 -6.40
N LEU A 94 0.51 -1.31 -5.72
CA LEU A 94 1.25 -0.08 -5.97
C LEU A 94 2.74 -0.27 -5.72
N ILE A 95 3.09 -0.87 -4.59
CA ILE A 95 4.50 -1.09 -4.24
C ILE A 95 5.14 -2.12 -5.17
N ASP A 96 4.38 -3.14 -5.59
CA ASP A 96 4.86 -4.11 -6.56
C ASP A 96 5.21 -3.46 -7.91
N GLU A 97 4.32 -2.59 -8.40
CA GLU A 97 4.58 -1.86 -9.65
C GLU A 97 5.77 -0.91 -9.51
N LEU A 98 5.88 -0.24 -8.36
CA LEU A 98 7.01 0.62 -8.07
C LEU A 98 8.32 -0.17 -8.10
N ALA A 99 8.34 -1.32 -7.43
CA ALA A 99 9.51 -2.20 -7.37
C ALA A 99 9.89 -2.74 -8.75
N LYS A 100 8.92 -2.93 -9.64
CA LYS A 100 9.16 -3.40 -11.00
C LYS A 100 9.69 -2.33 -11.94
N GLY A 101 9.86 -1.10 -11.46
CA GLY A 101 10.45 -0.02 -12.24
C GLY A 101 9.47 0.86 -12.98
N LYS A 102 8.17 0.73 -12.70
CA LYS A 102 7.16 1.56 -13.34
C LYS A 102 7.35 3.02 -12.91
N PRO A 103 7.26 3.99 -13.83
CA PRO A 103 7.42 5.39 -13.45
C PRO A 103 6.27 5.85 -12.54
N MET A 104 6.58 6.78 -11.64
CA MET A 104 5.61 7.25 -10.63
C MET A 104 4.29 7.73 -11.24
N GLU A 105 4.35 8.43 -12.35
CA GLU A 105 3.17 8.94 -13.04
C GLU A 105 2.23 7.84 -13.55
N LYS A 106 2.75 6.63 -13.68
CA LYS A 106 1.94 5.48 -14.08
C LYS A 106 1.53 4.62 -12.89
N VAL A 107 2.30 4.66 -11.81
CA VAL A 107 1.92 4.01 -10.55
C VAL A 107 0.76 4.79 -9.92
N LEU A 108 0.86 6.11 -9.88
CA LEU A 108 -0.18 7.01 -9.37
C LEU A 108 -1.10 7.41 -10.52
N ARG A 109 -2.14 6.64 -10.73
CA ARG A 109 -3.07 6.79 -11.87
C ARG A 109 -3.89 8.05 -11.82
#